data_c9cfc1a4d82c2ee9c4df1a2cba36f751
#
_entry.id   c9cfc1a4d82c2ee9c4df1a2cba36f751
#
_cell.length_a   1.000
_cell.length_b   1.000
_cell.length_c   1.000
_cell.angle_alpha   90.00
_cell.angle_beta   90.00
_cell.angle_gamma   90.00
#
_symmetry.space_group_name_H-M   'P 1'
#
loop_
_entity.id
_entity.type
_entity.pdbx_description
1 polymer ?
#
loop_
_entity_poly.entity_id
_entity_poly.type
_entity_poly.pdbx_seq_one_letter_code
_entity_poly.pdbx_strand_id
1 'polypeptide(L)'
;MRPLVAHADWSKHAGKRWMAVAVPSGTGWDAMVELAGDLPTLLDRLRGRAGGAPVALGLDLPIGLPRAYAELHGRGAADFPAFLRGLEGGSAFFQVCRTMEEVGPARPFFPYNALGRPRRDDHAARLGIAFKDFSRQCDGKTLHRPAASVLFWTLGANQVGKAALSAWEHLLLPALAGPAPPALWPFEGGLMELVASRGTVIAETYPAEAMRQLGVAMGGSKRRQADRKALAPDLQRLLRSMPAQADDALARLIADGFGEADSGEDPFDALLGLLCMLQVVQGRHPDTVPAGPHVLRWEGWVLGQAA
;
A
#
# COMPACT_ATOMS: atom_id res chain seq x y z
N MET A 1 -2.65 4.77 -24.03
CA MET A 1 -2.33 6.07 -23.38
C MET A 1 -1.51 5.75 -22.13
N ARG A 2 -0.45 6.52 -21.84
CA ARG A 2 0.40 6.32 -20.65
C ARG A 2 -0.35 6.75 -19.41
N PRO A 3 -0.43 5.93 -18.31
CA PRO A 3 -1.15 6.32 -17.12
C PRO A 3 -0.39 7.36 -16.27
N LEU A 4 -1.10 8.17 -15.50
CA LEU A 4 -0.55 8.77 -14.30
C LEU A 4 -0.26 7.65 -13.29
N VAL A 5 0.93 7.64 -12.70
CA VAL A 5 1.33 6.67 -11.69
C VAL A 5 1.57 7.40 -10.38
N ALA A 6 0.98 6.94 -9.30
CA ALA A 6 1.18 7.52 -7.98
C ALA A 6 1.42 6.41 -6.95
N HIS A 7 2.19 6.72 -5.92
CA HIS A 7 2.39 5.84 -4.78
C HIS A 7 2.32 6.64 -3.49
N ALA A 8 1.51 6.20 -2.53
CA ALA A 8 1.41 6.82 -1.22
C ALA A 8 2.00 5.92 -0.12
N ASP A 9 3.02 6.45 0.56
CA ASP A 9 3.47 5.96 1.85
C ASP A 9 2.41 6.33 2.88
N TRP A 10 1.76 5.29 3.48
CA TRP A 10 0.51 5.51 4.18
C TRP A 10 0.67 5.70 5.68
N SER A 11 0.16 6.80 6.16
CA SER A 11 -0.01 7.09 7.58
C SER A 11 -1.44 7.51 7.90
N LYS A 12 -1.92 7.18 9.11
CA LYS A 12 -3.17 7.74 9.63
C LYS A 12 -3.09 9.25 9.85
N HIS A 13 -1.89 9.80 10.02
CA HIS A 13 -1.64 11.23 10.20
C HIS A 13 -1.42 11.89 8.84
N ALA A 14 -2.27 12.86 8.49
CA ALA A 14 -2.22 13.54 7.19
C ALA A 14 -0.85 14.18 6.90
N GLY A 15 -0.20 14.79 7.89
CA GLY A 15 1.13 15.40 7.76
C GLY A 15 2.30 14.41 7.60
N LYS A 16 2.03 13.10 7.69
CA LYS A 16 3.00 12.03 7.47
C LYS A 16 2.64 11.12 6.30
N ARG A 17 1.57 11.44 5.59
CA ARG A 17 1.14 10.68 4.41
C ARG A 17 1.73 11.34 3.17
N TRP A 18 2.86 10.82 2.73
CA TRP A 18 3.55 11.33 1.55
C TRP A 18 3.15 10.55 0.30
N MET A 19 3.15 11.21 -0.83
CA MET A 19 2.83 10.63 -2.12
C MET A 19 3.84 11.08 -3.16
N ALA A 20 4.36 10.12 -3.92
CA ALA A 20 5.11 10.40 -5.13
C ALA A 20 4.18 10.22 -6.33
N VAL A 21 4.23 11.15 -7.28
CA VAL A 21 3.37 11.17 -8.46
C VAL A 21 4.22 11.33 -9.72
N ALA A 22 3.95 10.53 -10.73
CA ALA A 22 4.51 10.64 -12.07
C ALA A 22 3.39 10.95 -13.07
N VAL A 23 3.34 12.19 -13.52
CA VAL A 23 2.34 12.68 -14.48
C VAL A 23 2.86 12.45 -15.90
N PRO A 24 2.07 11.88 -16.83
CA PRO A 24 2.50 11.71 -18.21
C PRO A 24 2.92 13.04 -18.85
N SER A 25 4.12 13.06 -19.44
CA SER A 25 4.69 14.26 -20.10
C SER A 25 5.51 13.83 -21.30
N GLY A 26 5.20 14.32 -22.48
CA GLY A 26 5.91 13.96 -23.70
C GLY A 26 6.01 12.43 -23.90
N THR A 27 7.26 11.93 -23.97
CA THR A 27 7.53 10.47 -24.07
C THR A 27 7.77 9.79 -22.73
N GLY A 28 7.64 10.52 -21.60
CA GLY A 28 7.96 10.05 -20.25
C GLY A 28 6.93 10.48 -19.21
N TRP A 29 7.45 10.82 -18.04
CA TRP A 29 6.70 11.34 -16.90
C TRP A 29 7.46 12.48 -16.24
N ASP A 30 6.73 13.45 -15.70
CA ASP A 30 7.23 14.42 -14.72
C ASP A 30 6.93 13.89 -13.32
N ALA A 31 7.98 13.66 -12.51
CA ALA A 31 7.89 13.06 -11.19
C ALA A 31 8.06 14.10 -10.09
N MET A 32 7.23 14.02 -9.06
CA MET A 32 7.22 14.89 -7.90
C MET A 32 6.87 14.14 -6.62
N VAL A 33 7.16 14.73 -5.46
CA VAL A 33 6.78 14.20 -4.14
C VAL A 33 6.08 15.29 -3.35
N GLU A 34 4.93 14.96 -2.77
CA GLU A 34 4.07 15.88 -2.03
C GLU A 34 3.31 15.15 -0.91
N LEU A 35 2.66 15.88 -0.01
CA LEU A 35 1.69 15.29 0.91
C LEU A 35 0.46 14.82 0.14
N ALA A 36 -0.08 13.65 0.49
CA ALA A 36 -1.28 13.10 -0.15
C ALA A 36 -2.53 14.01 0.01
N GLY A 37 -2.53 14.86 1.03
CA GLY A 37 -3.61 15.83 1.28
C GLY A 37 -4.92 15.17 1.71
N ASP A 38 -6.02 15.81 1.32
CA ASP A 38 -7.37 15.38 1.66
C ASP A 38 -7.76 14.08 0.95
N LEU A 39 -8.22 13.06 1.70
CA LEU A 39 -8.53 11.73 1.18
C LEU A 39 -9.80 11.67 0.35
N PRO A 40 -10.92 12.29 0.75
CA PRO A 40 -12.12 12.32 -0.06
C PRO A 40 -11.91 12.81 -1.50
N THR A 41 -10.98 13.74 -1.70
CA THR A 41 -10.68 14.32 -3.03
C THR A 41 -9.46 13.73 -3.72
N LEU A 42 -8.76 12.79 -3.09
CA LEU A 42 -7.47 12.27 -3.60
C LEU A 42 -7.58 11.72 -5.02
N LEU A 43 -8.52 10.81 -5.26
CA LEU A 43 -8.68 10.20 -6.59
C LEU A 43 -9.10 11.21 -7.65
N ASP A 44 -9.97 12.15 -7.31
CA ASP A 44 -10.40 13.19 -8.26
C ASP A 44 -9.27 14.16 -8.59
N ARG A 45 -8.43 14.50 -7.63
CA ARG A 45 -7.21 15.29 -7.88
C ARG A 45 -6.22 14.55 -8.80
N LEU A 46 -6.01 13.24 -8.59
CA LEU A 46 -5.16 12.43 -9.47
C LEU A 46 -5.75 12.32 -10.88
N ARG A 47 -7.06 12.10 -11.00
CA ARG A 47 -7.78 12.06 -12.29
C ARG A 47 -7.70 13.41 -13.02
N GLY A 48 -7.88 14.51 -12.29
CA GLY A 48 -7.72 15.86 -12.85
C GLY A 48 -6.32 16.10 -13.41
N ARG A 49 -5.28 15.71 -12.65
CA ARG A 49 -3.89 15.78 -13.10
C ARG A 49 -3.58 14.86 -14.28
N ALA A 50 -4.24 13.72 -14.35
CA ALA A 50 -4.05 12.77 -15.44
C ALA A 50 -4.58 13.29 -16.79
N GLY A 51 -5.44 14.34 -16.80
CA GLY A 51 -5.92 14.94 -18.04
C GLY A 51 -6.63 13.99 -18.97
N GLY A 52 -7.39 13.02 -18.43
CA GLY A 52 -8.05 11.95 -19.19
C GLY A 52 -7.21 10.69 -19.38
N ALA A 53 -5.95 10.67 -18.97
CA ALA A 53 -5.19 9.43 -18.90
C ALA A 53 -5.65 8.55 -17.71
N PRO A 54 -5.47 7.23 -17.79
CA PRO A 54 -5.72 6.35 -16.65
C PRO A 54 -4.83 6.67 -15.44
N VAL A 55 -5.25 6.21 -14.26
CA VAL A 55 -4.53 6.38 -13.00
C VAL A 55 -4.19 5.03 -12.38
N ALA A 56 -2.94 4.79 -12.05
CA ALA A 56 -2.47 3.67 -11.25
C ALA A 56 -1.95 4.19 -9.90
N LEU A 57 -2.62 3.84 -8.80
CA LEU A 57 -2.27 4.27 -7.44
C LEU A 57 -1.79 3.08 -6.60
N GLY A 58 -0.56 3.14 -6.11
CA GLY A 58 -0.02 2.23 -5.11
C GLY A 58 -0.24 2.75 -3.70
N LEU A 59 -0.56 1.86 -2.78
CA LEU A 59 -0.70 2.17 -1.36
C LEU A 59 0.19 1.25 -0.53
N ASP A 60 1.04 1.82 0.35
CA ASP A 60 1.84 1.04 1.30
C ASP A 60 0.97 0.60 2.49
N LEU A 61 0.07 -0.31 2.22
CA LEU A 61 -0.80 -0.93 3.22
C LEU A 61 -1.44 -2.20 2.66
N PRO A 62 -1.84 -3.14 3.53
CA PRO A 62 -2.56 -4.34 3.10
C PRO A 62 -3.89 -4.02 2.39
N ILE A 63 -4.07 -4.58 1.19
CA ILE A 63 -5.34 -4.58 0.45
C ILE A 63 -5.78 -6.04 0.29
N GLY A 64 -6.49 -6.54 1.28
CA GLY A 64 -6.94 -7.93 1.35
C GLY A 64 -7.04 -8.45 2.78
N LEU A 65 -7.68 -9.59 2.95
CA LEU A 65 -7.90 -10.26 4.23
C LEU A 65 -7.15 -11.59 4.29
N PRO A 66 -6.63 -12.01 5.46
CA PRO A 66 -6.16 -13.37 5.64
C PRO A 66 -7.26 -14.38 5.27
N ARG A 67 -6.89 -15.39 4.49
CA ARG A 67 -7.83 -16.41 4.00
C ARG A 67 -8.69 -17.01 5.12
N ALA A 68 -8.06 -17.46 6.22
CA ALA A 68 -8.79 -18.09 7.31
C ALA A 68 -9.84 -17.17 7.94
N TYR A 69 -9.53 -15.89 8.09
CA TYR A 69 -10.50 -14.92 8.57
C TYR A 69 -11.64 -14.70 7.57
N ALA A 70 -11.33 -14.57 6.30
CA ALA A 70 -12.32 -14.33 5.26
C ALA A 70 -13.29 -15.52 5.09
N GLU A 71 -12.79 -16.74 5.14
CA GLU A 71 -13.59 -17.97 5.06
C GLU A 71 -14.60 -18.09 6.22
N LEU A 72 -14.21 -17.69 7.44
CA LEU A 72 -15.10 -17.75 8.61
C LEU A 72 -15.99 -16.50 8.77
N HIS A 73 -15.47 -15.34 8.43
CA HIS A 73 -16.08 -14.05 8.81
C HIS A 73 -16.34 -13.11 7.63
N GLY A 74 -16.19 -13.58 6.39
CA GLY A 74 -16.38 -12.79 5.17
C GLY A 74 -17.85 -12.43 4.86
N ARG A 75 -18.79 -12.75 5.77
CA ARG A 75 -20.21 -12.33 5.70
C ARG A 75 -20.92 -12.72 4.41
N GLY A 76 -20.50 -13.83 3.78
CA GLY A 76 -21.08 -14.27 2.51
C GLY A 76 -20.64 -13.46 1.27
N ALA A 77 -19.69 -12.53 1.42
CA ALA A 77 -19.15 -11.78 0.29
C ALA A 77 -18.41 -12.71 -0.69
N ALA A 78 -18.47 -12.39 -1.97
CA ALA A 78 -17.82 -13.18 -3.01
C ALA A 78 -16.29 -13.06 -2.97
N ASP A 79 -15.79 -11.88 -2.63
CA ASP A 79 -14.38 -11.50 -2.62
C ASP A 79 -14.12 -10.32 -1.67
N PHE A 80 -12.86 -9.90 -1.55
CA PHE A 80 -12.49 -8.76 -0.71
C PHE A 80 -13.11 -7.42 -1.15
N PRO A 81 -13.16 -7.05 -2.43
CA PRO A 81 -13.88 -5.85 -2.86
C PRO A 81 -15.36 -5.87 -2.48
N ALA A 82 -16.05 -7.00 -2.62
CA ALA A 82 -17.44 -7.14 -2.21
C ALA A 82 -17.60 -7.08 -0.68
N PHE A 83 -16.68 -7.69 0.06
CA PHE A 83 -16.64 -7.59 1.53
C PHE A 83 -16.51 -6.12 1.97
N LEU A 84 -15.58 -5.39 1.38
CA LEU A 84 -15.34 -3.99 1.73
C LEU A 84 -16.56 -3.11 1.41
N ARG A 85 -17.20 -3.30 0.24
CA ARG A 85 -18.46 -2.61 -0.12
C ARG A 85 -19.62 -2.91 0.82
N GLY A 86 -19.61 -4.09 1.45
CA GLY A 86 -20.63 -4.50 2.42
C GLY A 86 -20.42 -3.94 3.83
N LEU A 87 -19.33 -3.21 4.07
CA LEU A 87 -19.09 -2.52 5.34
C LEU A 87 -19.67 -1.12 5.31
N GLU A 88 -20.13 -0.66 6.49
CA GLU A 88 -20.55 0.72 6.69
C GLU A 88 -19.42 1.51 7.33
N GLY A 89 -19.21 2.75 6.89
CA GLY A 89 -18.27 3.68 7.53
C GLY A 89 -18.64 3.88 9.00
N GLY A 90 -17.64 3.94 9.88
CA GLY A 90 -17.84 4.03 11.33
C GLY A 90 -18.30 2.73 12.01
N SER A 91 -18.46 1.63 11.25
CA SER A 91 -18.81 0.34 11.84
C SER A 91 -17.75 -0.18 12.81
N ALA A 92 -18.13 -1.14 13.66
CA ALA A 92 -17.21 -1.75 14.63
C ALA A 92 -15.96 -2.33 13.97
N PHE A 93 -16.03 -2.77 12.72
CA PHE A 93 -14.90 -3.29 11.97
C PHE A 93 -13.73 -2.30 11.84
N PHE A 94 -14.03 -1.01 11.67
CA PHE A 94 -13.01 0.05 11.54
C PHE A 94 -12.50 0.60 12.87
N GLN A 95 -13.03 0.11 13.99
CA GLN A 95 -12.64 0.59 15.31
C GLN A 95 -11.57 -0.31 15.93
N VAL A 96 -10.43 0.27 16.28
CA VAL A 96 -9.39 -0.45 17.04
C VAL A 96 -9.90 -0.70 18.46
N CYS A 97 -9.80 -1.94 18.93
CA CYS A 97 -10.18 -2.34 20.28
C CYS A 97 -9.34 -1.59 21.34
N ARG A 98 -9.94 -1.34 22.51
CA ARG A 98 -9.21 -0.83 23.69
C ARG A 98 -8.65 -1.95 24.53
N THR A 99 -9.43 -3.02 24.67
CA THR A 99 -9.05 -4.20 25.46
C THR A 99 -9.20 -5.47 24.62
N MET A 100 -8.66 -6.57 25.10
CA MET A 100 -8.76 -7.86 24.41
C MET A 100 -10.20 -8.40 24.42
N GLU A 101 -11.00 -8.05 25.43
CA GLU A 101 -12.41 -8.47 25.55
C GLU A 101 -13.28 -7.92 24.43
N GLU A 102 -12.91 -6.78 23.86
CA GLU A 102 -13.63 -6.16 22.73
C GLU A 102 -13.32 -6.83 21.39
N VAL A 103 -12.26 -7.62 21.31
CA VAL A 103 -11.87 -8.31 20.09
C VAL A 103 -12.88 -9.40 19.74
N GLY A 104 -13.27 -9.45 18.49
CA GLY A 104 -14.14 -10.48 17.94
C GLY A 104 -14.26 -10.35 16.43
N PRO A 105 -15.05 -11.22 15.77
CA PRO A 105 -15.17 -11.22 14.31
C PRO A 105 -15.63 -9.89 13.70
N ALA A 106 -16.45 -9.12 14.40
CA ALA A 106 -16.91 -7.82 13.92
C ALA A 106 -15.92 -6.67 14.21
N ARG A 107 -14.92 -6.91 15.05
CA ARG A 107 -13.89 -5.93 15.48
C ARG A 107 -12.56 -6.65 15.65
N PRO A 108 -11.91 -7.05 14.54
CA PRO A 108 -10.83 -8.04 14.57
C PRO A 108 -9.45 -7.47 14.94
N PHE A 109 -9.29 -6.15 15.01
CA PHE A 109 -7.98 -5.54 15.18
C PHE A 109 -7.49 -5.59 16.63
N PHE A 110 -6.20 -5.91 16.80
CA PHE A 110 -5.56 -6.04 18.10
C PHE A 110 -5.68 -4.74 18.92
N PRO A 111 -5.84 -4.80 20.25
CA PRO A 111 -5.99 -3.61 21.06
C PRO A 111 -4.78 -2.68 21.02
N TYR A 112 -5.03 -1.36 20.95
CA TYR A 112 -3.96 -0.37 20.94
C TYR A 112 -3.35 -0.10 22.33
N ASN A 113 -4.08 -0.43 23.37
CA ASN A 113 -3.66 -0.30 24.76
C ASN A 113 -3.97 -1.59 25.49
N ALA A 114 -3.04 -2.51 25.38
CA ALA A 114 -3.17 -3.79 26.02
C ALA A 114 -2.72 -3.67 27.49
N LEU A 115 -3.64 -3.36 28.37
CA LEU A 115 -3.44 -3.51 29.81
C LEU A 115 -3.13 -4.99 30.12
N GLY A 116 -1.98 -5.26 30.71
CA GLY A 116 -1.48 -6.62 30.88
C GLY A 116 -0.52 -7.03 29.74
N ARG A 117 -0.36 -8.33 29.54
CA ARG A 117 0.38 -8.91 28.41
C ARG A 117 -0.62 -9.68 27.54
N PRO A 118 -1.41 -9.01 26.67
CA PRO A 118 -2.32 -9.72 25.77
C PRO A 118 -1.47 -10.60 24.88
N ARG A 119 -1.88 -11.85 24.79
CA ARG A 119 -1.18 -12.86 24.02
C ARG A 119 -1.75 -12.89 22.60
N ARG A 120 -0.88 -13.20 21.65
CA ARG A 120 -1.30 -13.48 20.28
C ARG A 120 -2.30 -14.64 20.23
N ASP A 121 -2.15 -15.61 21.13
CA ASP A 121 -3.05 -16.74 21.25
C ASP A 121 -4.46 -16.33 21.72
N ASP A 122 -4.57 -15.35 22.62
CA ASP A 122 -5.88 -14.80 23.03
C ASP A 122 -6.60 -14.11 21.85
N HIS A 123 -5.85 -13.38 21.04
CA HIS A 123 -6.38 -12.77 19.81
C HIS A 123 -6.86 -13.83 18.83
N ALA A 124 -6.04 -14.86 18.61
CA ALA A 124 -6.37 -16.00 17.75
C ALA A 124 -7.63 -16.71 18.19
N ALA A 125 -7.73 -17.02 19.49
CA ALA A 125 -8.89 -17.70 20.07
C ALA A 125 -10.19 -16.88 19.89
N ARG A 126 -10.11 -15.55 20.04
CA ARG A 126 -11.28 -14.66 19.87
C ARG A 126 -11.76 -14.54 18.43
N LEU A 127 -10.86 -14.70 17.47
CA LEU A 127 -11.21 -14.74 16.05
C LEU A 127 -11.54 -16.15 15.55
N GLY A 128 -11.32 -17.19 16.36
CA GLY A 128 -11.57 -18.59 15.98
C GLY A 128 -10.63 -19.10 14.89
N ILE A 129 -9.47 -18.48 14.70
CA ILE A 129 -8.44 -18.87 13.73
C ILE A 129 -7.07 -18.97 14.40
N ALA A 130 -6.19 -19.86 13.93
CA ALA A 130 -4.86 -19.99 14.51
C ALA A 130 -3.99 -18.75 14.18
N PHE A 131 -3.12 -18.32 15.10
CA PHE A 131 -2.29 -17.13 14.88
C PHE A 131 -1.42 -17.21 13.62
N LYS A 132 -0.94 -18.39 13.25
CA LYS A 132 -0.19 -18.62 12.00
C LYS A 132 -0.99 -18.25 10.74
N ASP A 133 -2.32 -18.33 10.82
CA ASP A 133 -3.25 -18.07 9.71
C ASP A 133 -3.73 -16.60 9.68
N PHE A 134 -3.12 -15.71 10.48
CA PHE A 134 -3.32 -14.27 10.43
C PHE A 134 -2.55 -13.62 9.28
N SER A 135 -1.54 -14.30 8.74
CA SER A 135 -0.76 -13.83 7.60
C SER A 135 -1.44 -14.21 6.31
N ARG A 136 -1.45 -13.28 5.38
CA ARG A 136 -1.73 -13.56 3.97
C ARG A 136 -0.50 -14.24 3.35
N GLN A 137 -0.65 -14.86 2.20
CA GLN A 137 0.47 -15.51 1.52
C GLN A 137 1.60 -14.50 1.20
N CYS A 138 1.25 -13.28 0.77
CA CYS A 138 2.22 -12.22 0.49
C CYS A 138 2.95 -11.70 1.74
N ASP A 139 2.43 -11.89 2.95
CA ASP A 139 3.06 -11.45 4.21
C ASP A 139 4.16 -12.41 4.67
N GLY A 140 4.26 -13.61 4.11
CA GLY A 140 5.23 -14.62 4.46
C GLY A 140 6.68 -14.17 4.33
N LYS A 141 7.59 -14.87 5.03
CA LYS A 141 9.04 -14.68 4.85
C LYS A 141 9.44 -15.13 3.45
N THR A 142 10.25 -14.33 2.77
CA THR A 142 10.91 -14.68 1.50
C THR A 142 12.41 -14.90 1.70
N LEU A 143 13.12 -15.31 0.65
CA LEU A 143 14.59 -15.41 0.67
C LEU A 143 15.25 -14.04 0.96
N HIS A 144 14.56 -12.95 0.68
CA HIS A 144 15.13 -11.61 0.66
C HIS A 144 14.61 -10.69 1.76
N ARG A 145 13.55 -11.07 2.47
CA ARG A 145 13.00 -10.28 3.58
C ARG A 145 12.37 -11.16 4.67
N PRO A 146 12.33 -10.69 5.93
CA PRO A 146 11.54 -11.33 6.98
C PRO A 146 10.04 -11.27 6.65
N ALA A 147 9.23 -12.02 7.39
CA ALA A 147 7.79 -11.92 7.33
C ALA A 147 7.32 -10.49 7.65
N ALA A 148 6.32 -10.01 6.93
CA ALA A 148 5.67 -8.75 7.22
C ALA A 148 4.81 -8.83 8.50
N SER A 149 4.41 -7.69 9.04
CA SER A 149 3.44 -7.65 10.13
C SER A 149 2.07 -8.08 9.64
N VAL A 150 1.37 -8.87 10.46
CA VAL A 150 0.02 -9.34 10.12
C VAL A 150 -0.98 -8.18 10.11
N LEU A 151 -1.97 -8.24 9.21
CA LEU A 151 -2.98 -7.20 8.99
C LEU A 151 -3.62 -6.68 10.29
N PHE A 152 -4.04 -7.56 11.19
CA PHE A 152 -4.77 -7.17 12.40
C PHE A 152 -3.90 -6.57 13.50
N TRP A 153 -2.61 -6.31 13.23
CA TRP A 153 -1.69 -5.76 14.23
C TRP A 153 -1.73 -4.24 14.32
N THR A 154 -1.89 -3.69 15.53
CA THR A 154 -2.05 -2.24 15.77
C THR A 154 -1.06 -1.68 16.79
N LEU A 155 -0.13 -2.50 17.34
CA LEU A 155 0.83 -2.09 18.36
C LEU A 155 2.26 -1.95 17.83
N GLY A 156 3.05 -1.13 18.52
CA GLY A 156 4.48 -0.96 18.25
C GLY A 156 4.78 -0.12 17.02
N ALA A 157 5.96 -0.31 16.44
CA ALA A 157 6.45 0.48 15.30
C ALA A 157 5.71 0.13 14.00
N ASN A 158 5.31 -1.14 13.83
CA ASN A 158 4.71 -1.63 12.59
C ASN A 158 3.18 -1.76 12.76
N GLN A 159 2.48 -0.65 12.69
CA GLN A 159 1.02 -0.58 12.91
C GLN A 159 0.24 -0.74 11.59
N VAL A 160 0.55 -1.79 10.81
CA VAL A 160 -0.08 -2.02 9.49
C VAL A 160 -1.60 -2.05 9.56
N GLY A 161 -2.18 -2.58 10.64
CA GLY A 161 -3.62 -2.61 10.84
C GLY A 161 -4.25 -1.22 10.92
N LYS A 162 -3.60 -0.24 11.54
CA LYS A 162 -4.09 1.15 11.59
C LYS A 162 -4.00 1.84 10.24
N ALA A 163 -2.96 1.55 9.47
CA ALA A 163 -2.82 2.06 8.11
C ALA A 163 -3.95 1.51 7.22
N ALA A 164 -4.17 0.19 7.25
CA ALA A 164 -5.25 -0.46 6.51
C ALA A 164 -6.62 0.10 6.89
N LEU A 165 -6.96 0.16 8.18
CA LEU A 165 -8.24 0.72 8.66
C LEU A 165 -8.47 2.13 8.13
N SER A 166 -7.46 3.01 8.28
CA SER A 166 -7.56 4.40 7.82
C SER A 166 -7.80 4.50 6.31
N ALA A 167 -7.09 3.72 5.49
CA ALA A 167 -7.26 3.74 4.05
C ALA A 167 -8.58 3.10 3.61
N TRP A 168 -8.95 1.97 4.21
CA TRP A 168 -10.17 1.27 3.83
C TRP A 168 -11.41 2.08 4.15
N GLU A 169 -11.47 2.69 5.34
CA GLU A 169 -12.62 3.50 5.76
C GLU A 169 -12.73 4.83 5.02
N HIS A 170 -11.59 5.55 4.89
CA HIS A 170 -11.62 6.94 4.46
C HIS A 170 -11.25 7.16 2.99
N LEU A 171 -10.72 6.14 2.30
CA LEU A 171 -10.41 6.20 0.87
C LEU A 171 -11.11 5.11 0.08
N LEU A 172 -10.88 3.82 0.39
CA LEU A 172 -11.37 2.75 -0.48
C LEU A 172 -12.88 2.62 -0.42
N LEU A 173 -13.49 2.60 0.77
CA LEU A 173 -14.93 2.43 0.91
C LEU A 173 -15.72 3.55 0.21
N PRO A 174 -15.45 4.85 0.43
CA PRO A 174 -16.10 5.92 -0.30
C PRO A 174 -15.86 5.85 -1.82
N ALA A 175 -14.62 5.53 -2.24
CA ALA A 175 -14.28 5.44 -3.65
C ALA A 175 -15.01 4.30 -4.36
N LEU A 176 -15.15 3.14 -3.72
CA LEU A 176 -15.87 1.98 -4.27
C LEU A 176 -17.38 2.19 -4.33
N ALA A 177 -17.94 3.05 -3.49
CA ALA A 177 -19.35 3.45 -3.51
C ALA A 177 -19.64 4.64 -4.44
N GLY A 178 -18.61 5.31 -4.93
CA GLY A 178 -18.73 6.50 -5.78
C GLY A 178 -19.15 6.19 -7.22
N PRO A 179 -19.40 7.24 -8.03
CA PRO A 179 -19.88 7.10 -9.43
C PRO A 179 -18.82 6.53 -10.38
N ALA A 180 -17.54 6.61 -10.05
CA ALA A 180 -16.42 6.09 -10.85
C ALA A 180 -15.50 5.23 -9.95
N PRO A 181 -15.95 4.02 -9.55
CA PRO A 181 -15.20 3.20 -8.62
C PRO A 181 -13.87 2.74 -9.25
N PRO A 182 -12.75 2.79 -8.48
CA PRO A 182 -11.50 2.21 -8.95
C PRO A 182 -11.59 0.70 -8.96
N ALA A 183 -10.80 0.05 -9.82
CA ALA A 183 -10.55 -1.37 -9.69
C ALA A 183 -9.49 -1.64 -8.60
N LEU A 184 -9.62 -2.75 -7.89
CA LEU A 184 -8.63 -3.21 -6.92
C LEU A 184 -7.82 -4.37 -7.50
N TRP A 185 -6.55 -4.13 -7.76
CA TRP A 185 -5.62 -5.19 -8.15
C TRP A 185 -5.22 -6.04 -6.94
N PRO A 186 -5.09 -7.38 -7.06
CA PRO A 186 -5.29 -8.21 -8.26
C PRO A 186 -6.69 -8.84 -8.35
N PHE A 187 -7.64 -8.43 -7.53
CA PHE A 187 -8.95 -9.08 -7.41
C PHE A 187 -9.78 -9.05 -8.70
N GLU A 188 -9.61 -8.01 -9.49
CA GLU A 188 -10.46 -7.75 -10.67
C GLU A 188 -9.71 -7.97 -11.99
N GLY A 189 -8.43 -8.38 -11.96
CA GLY A 189 -7.64 -8.66 -13.18
C GLY A 189 -6.18 -8.20 -13.08
N GLY A 190 -5.44 -8.29 -14.19
CA GLY A 190 -4.07 -7.80 -14.34
C GLY A 190 -4.00 -6.28 -14.27
N LEU A 191 -2.91 -5.72 -13.72
CA LEU A 191 -2.78 -4.27 -13.50
C LEU A 191 -2.98 -3.47 -14.79
N MET A 192 -2.25 -3.82 -15.84
CA MET A 192 -2.30 -3.05 -17.10
C MET A 192 -3.59 -3.24 -17.86
N GLU A 193 -4.23 -4.40 -17.73
CA GLU A 193 -5.58 -4.64 -18.27
C GLU A 193 -6.61 -3.74 -17.56
N LEU A 194 -6.55 -3.68 -16.23
CA LEU A 194 -7.43 -2.83 -15.44
C LEU A 194 -7.17 -1.34 -15.68
N VAL A 195 -5.92 -0.92 -15.81
CA VAL A 195 -5.55 0.46 -16.20
C VAL A 195 -6.21 0.83 -17.53
N ALA A 196 -6.16 -0.06 -18.52
CA ALA A 196 -6.73 0.20 -19.84
C ALA A 196 -8.27 0.23 -19.85
N SER A 197 -8.91 -0.64 -19.07
CA SER A 197 -10.37 -0.86 -19.12
C SER A 197 -11.17 -0.07 -18.08
N ARG A 198 -10.59 0.21 -16.90
CA ARG A 198 -11.30 0.80 -15.75
C ARG A 198 -10.90 2.25 -15.46
N GLY A 199 -9.83 2.73 -16.07
CA GLY A 199 -9.36 4.11 -15.94
C GLY A 199 -8.71 4.46 -14.60
N THR A 200 -9.06 3.81 -13.49
CA THR A 200 -8.40 4.00 -12.18
C THR A 200 -8.21 2.64 -11.51
N VAL A 201 -6.98 2.34 -11.11
CA VAL A 201 -6.62 1.09 -10.42
C VAL A 201 -5.86 1.41 -9.15
N ILE A 202 -6.17 0.69 -8.08
CA ILE A 202 -5.44 0.75 -6.81
C ILE A 202 -4.80 -0.60 -6.55
N ALA A 203 -3.51 -0.59 -6.16
CA ALA A 203 -2.73 -1.78 -5.85
C ALA A 203 -2.02 -1.63 -4.50
N GLU A 204 -1.82 -2.75 -3.81
CA GLU A 204 -0.94 -2.80 -2.65
C GLU A 204 0.51 -2.76 -3.10
N THR A 205 1.32 -1.97 -2.40
CA THR A 205 2.77 -1.88 -2.56
C THR A 205 3.45 -2.05 -1.21
N TYR A 206 4.76 -2.32 -1.23
CA TYR A 206 5.55 -2.45 -0.01
C TYR A 206 6.97 -1.91 -0.25
N PRO A 207 7.38 -0.77 0.36
CA PRO A 207 8.66 -0.12 0.08
C PRO A 207 9.89 -1.00 0.30
N ALA A 208 9.86 -1.89 1.32
CA ALA A 208 10.96 -2.83 1.55
C ALA A 208 11.10 -3.86 0.42
N GLU A 209 9.99 -4.28 -0.20
CA GLU A 209 9.99 -5.12 -1.39
C GLU A 209 10.41 -4.31 -2.62
N ALA A 210 9.97 -3.05 -2.73
CA ALA A 210 10.33 -2.15 -3.82
C ALA A 210 11.84 -1.93 -3.91
N MET A 211 12.54 -1.71 -2.80
CA MET A 211 14.02 -1.60 -2.79
C MET A 211 14.70 -2.80 -3.44
N ARG A 212 14.24 -4.01 -3.09
CA ARG A 212 14.79 -5.25 -3.64
C ARG A 212 14.53 -5.35 -5.15
N GLN A 213 13.32 -5.05 -5.58
CA GLN A 213 12.94 -5.09 -7.00
C GLN A 213 13.74 -4.08 -7.84
N LEU A 214 14.00 -2.91 -7.27
CA LEU A 214 14.80 -1.85 -7.90
C LEU A 214 16.31 -2.15 -7.90
N GLY A 215 16.76 -3.22 -7.24
CA GLY A 215 18.17 -3.52 -7.06
C GLY A 215 18.92 -2.47 -6.24
N VAL A 216 18.22 -1.76 -5.35
CA VAL A 216 18.79 -0.74 -4.47
C VAL A 216 19.19 -1.38 -3.15
N ALA A 217 20.48 -1.37 -2.85
CA ALA A 217 21.01 -1.87 -1.58
C ALA A 217 21.34 -0.70 -0.65
N MET A 218 20.70 -0.66 0.51
CA MET A 218 21.01 0.33 1.53
C MET A 218 22.08 -0.19 2.48
N GLY A 219 23.20 0.50 2.58
CA GLY A 219 24.31 0.15 3.48
C GLY A 219 24.06 0.50 4.97
N GLY A 220 22.87 0.98 5.31
CA GLY A 220 22.54 1.46 6.66
C GLY A 220 21.04 1.49 6.93
N SER A 221 20.56 2.60 7.47
CA SER A 221 19.15 2.77 7.87
C SER A 221 18.48 3.92 7.12
N LYS A 222 17.31 3.68 6.53
CA LYS A 222 16.51 4.73 5.88
C LYS A 222 16.05 5.85 6.83
N ARG A 223 16.20 5.68 8.15
CA ARG A 223 15.98 6.76 9.13
C ARG A 223 17.11 7.78 9.13
N ARG A 224 18.31 7.43 8.66
CA ARG A 224 19.46 8.35 8.64
C ARG A 224 19.54 9.05 7.29
N GLN A 225 19.57 10.37 7.30
CA GLN A 225 19.71 11.19 6.10
C GLN A 225 20.94 10.80 5.27
N ALA A 226 22.10 10.61 5.93
CA ALA A 226 23.34 10.25 5.24
C ALA A 226 23.21 8.96 4.41
N ASP A 227 22.48 7.95 4.93
CA ASP A 227 22.29 6.69 4.23
C ASP A 227 21.31 6.85 3.05
N ARG A 228 20.24 7.67 3.20
CA ARG A 228 19.35 8.02 2.08
C ARG A 228 20.09 8.85 1.03
N LYS A 229 20.91 9.81 1.45
CA LYS A 229 21.72 10.66 0.56
C LYS A 229 22.72 9.83 -0.26
N ALA A 230 23.29 8.78 0.32
CA ALA A 230 24.19 7.87 -0.41
C ALA A 230 23.50 7.17 -1.59
N LEU A 231 22.17 7.03 -1.58
CA LEU A 231 21.38 6.45 -2.67
C LEU A 231 20.97 7.46 -3.75
N ALA A 232 21.28 8.74 -3.62
CA ALA A 232 20.89 9.75 -4.60
C ALA A 232 21.31 9.42 -6.04
N PRO A 233 22.56 8.94 -6.32
CA PRO A 233 22.95 8.55 -7.67
C PRO A 233 22.10 7.39 -8.23
N ASP A 234 21.74 6.41 -7.39
CA ASP A 234 20.93 5.26 -7.80
C ASP A 234 19.50 5.68 -8.12
N LEU A 235 18.88 6.51 -7.28
CA LEU A 235 17.53 7.05 -7.52
C LEU A 235 17.47 7.88 -8.81
N GLN A 236 18.46 8.72 -9.06
CA GLN A 236 18.56 9.50 -10.30
C GLN A 236 18.75 8.60 -11.52
N ARG A 237 19.57 7.55 -11.41
CA ARG A 237 19.76 6.56 -12.48
C ARG A 237 18.44 5.83 -12.79
N LEU A 238 17.72 5.41 -11.76
CA LEU A 238 16.42 4.75 -11.90
C LEU A 238 15.39 5.65 -12.58
N LEU A 239 15.24 6.90 -12.14
CA LEU A 239 14.34 7.87 -12.79
C LEU A 239 14.67 8.01 -14.29
N ARG A 240 15.95 8.24 -14.64
CA ARG A 240 16.37 8.33 -16.06
C ARG A 240 16.09 7.06 -16.84
N SER A 241 16.28 5.88 -16.21
CA SER A 241 16.00 4.60 -16.88
C SER A 241 14.52 4.39 -17.18
N MET A 242 13.62 5.02 -16.41
CA MET A 242 12.18 4.91 -16.55
C MET A 242 11.54 6.07 -17.32
N PRO A 243 12.24 6.79 -18.19
CA PRO A 243 12.01 8.15 -18.69
C PRO A 243 11.10 9.01 -17.77
N ALA A 244 11.46 9.06 -16.49
CA ALA A 244 10.80 9.92 -15.51
C ALA A 244 11.76 11.04 -15.10
N GLN A 245 11.33 12.29 -15.26
CA GLN A 245 12.08 13.47 -14.90
C GLN A 245 11.61 13.97 -13.53
N ALA A 246 12.54 14.08 -12.58
CA ALA A 246 12.24 14.75 -11.32
C ALA A 246 12.03 16.25 -11.55
N ASP A 247 11.01 16.83 -10.93
CA ASP A 247 10.91 18.29 -10.82
C ASP A 247 12.03 18.84 -9.93
N ASP A 248 12.21 20.16 -9.93
CA ASP A 248 13.29 20.81 -9.16
C ASP A 248 13.19 20.53 -7.66
N ALA A 249 11.99 20.39 -7.12
CA ALA A 249 11.77 20.11 -5.70
C ALA A 249 12.19 18.68 -5.36
N LEU A 250 11.78 17.69 -6.14
CA LEU A 250 12.18 16.30 -5.97
C LEU A 250 13.69 16.11 -6.20
N ALA A 251 14.27 16.78 -7.20
CA ALA A 251 15.70 16.73 -7.47
C ALA A 251 16.52 17.22 -6.26
N ARG A 252 16.08 18.32 -5.61
CA ARG A 252 16.70 18.80 -4.37
C ARG A 252 16.51 17.85 -3.20
N LEU A 253 15.30 17.28 -3.01
CA LEU A 253 15.04 16.28 -1.96
C LEU A 253 15.95 15.06 -2.11
N ILE A 254 16.10 14.53 -3.31
CA ILE A 254 16.99 13.39 -3.58
C ILE A 254 18.44 13.76 -3.24
N ALA A 255 18.93 14.91 -3.70
CA ALA A 255 20.30 15.36 -3.47
C ALA A 255 20.60 15.58 -1.99
N ASP A 256 19.62 16.02 -1.20
CA ASP A 256 19.72 16.25 0.24
C ASP A 256 19.47 14.99 1.09
N GLY A 257 19.01 13.89 0.50
CA GLY A 257 18.61 12.68 1.24
C GLY A 257 17.29 12.85 2.00
N PHE A 258 16.37 13.65 1.47
CA PHE A 258 15.01 13.89 1.98
C PHE A 258 14.93 14.59 3.36
N GLY A 259 15.95 15.35 3.73
CA GLY A 259 16.01 16.12 4.96
C GLY A 259 16.60 15.40 6.16
N GLU A 260 16.95 16.17 7.20
CA GLU A 260 17.70 15.68 8.37
C GLU A 260 16.89 14.79 9.31
N ALA A 261 15.59 15.00 9.42
CA ALA A 261 14.75 14.31 10.39
C ALA A 261 14.37 12.88 9.98
N ASP A 262 13.92 12.09 10.95
CA ASP A 262 13.28 10.78 10.70
C ASP A 262 12.11 10.89 9.71
N SER A 263 11.46 12.06 9.64
CA SER A 263 10.40 12.36 8.67
C SER A 263 10.82 12.30 7.21
N GLY A 264 12.10 12.28 6.90
CA GLY A 264 12.61 12.05 5.53
C GLY A 264 12.44 10.60 5.05
N GLU A 265 12.12 9.66 5.94
CA GLU A 265 11.81 8.28 5.58
C GLU A 265 10.54 8.19 4.74
N ASP A 266 9.47 8.89 5.13
CA ASP A 266 8.16 8.80 4.48
C ASP A 266 8.19 9.27 3.00
N PRO A 267 8.74 10.45 2.62
CA PRO A 267 8.86 10.84 1.21
C PRO A 267 9.86 9.99 0.42
N PHE A 268 10.88 9.42 1.07
CA PHE A 268 11.80 8.48 0.46
C PHE A 268 11.08 7.16 0.08
N ASP A 269 10.29 6.61 1.00
CA ASP A 269 9.48 5.41 0.76
C ASP A 269 8.39 5.65 -0.31
N ALA A 270 7.79 6.85 -0.33
CA ALA A 270 6.87 7.24 -1.39
C ALA A 270 7.54 7.19 -2.77
N LEU A 271 8.76 7.71 -2.91
CA LEU A 271 9.50 7.64 -4.19
C LEU A 271 9.88 6.21 -4.56
N LEU A 272 10.33 5.39 -3.63
CA LEU A 272 10.68 3.98 -3.90
C LEU A 272 9.49 3.20 -4.45
N GLY A 273 8.32 3.36 -3.83
CA GLY A 273 7.11 2.72 -4.31
C GLY A 273 6.67 3.21 -5.69
N LEU A 274 6.79 4.51 -5.98
CA LEU A 274 6.55 5.05 -7.32
C LEU A 274 7.46 4.41 -8.37
N LEU A 275 8.76 4.31 -8.08
CA LEU A 275 9.74 3.70 -9.00
C LEU A 275 9.41 2.23 -9.25
N CYS A 276 9.00 1.48 -8.23
CA CYS A 276 8.54 0.11 -8.38
C CYS A 276 7.31 0.02 -9.31
N MET A 277 6.29 0.85 -9.08
CA MET A 277 5.10 0.89 -9.92
C MET A 277 5.40 1.26 -11.37
N LEU A 278 6.32 2.22 -11.59
CA LEU A 278 6.75 2.59 -12.95
C LEU A 278 7.43 1.43 -13.67
N GLN A 279 8.18 0.55 -12.99
CA GLN A 279 8.74 -0.65 -13.59
C GLN A 279 7.67 -1.62 -14.06
N VAL A 280 6.62 -1.83 -13.24
CA VAL A 280 5.49 -2.69 -13.61
C VAL A 280 4.72 -2.09 -14.77
N VAL A 281 4.37 -0.81 -14.71
CA VAL A 281 3.65 -0.10 -15.78
C VAL A 281 4.40 -0.12 -17.12
N GLN A 282 5.74 -0.18 -17.09
CA GLN A 282 6.57 -0.29 -18.28
C GLN A 282 6.82 -1.74 -18.74
N GLY A 283 6.23 -2.74 -18.07
CA GLY A 283 6.44 -4.15 -18.37
C GLY A 283 7.83 -4.67 -18.05
N ARG A 284 8.62 -3.97 -17.25
CA ARG A 284 9.97 -4.41 -16.81
C ARG A 284 9.90 -5.35 -15.61
N HIS A 285 8.85 -5.25 -14.83
CA HIS A 285 8.47 -6.18 -13.79
C HIS A 285 7.06 -6.71 -14.06
N PRO A 286 6.83 -8.01 -13.87
CA PRO A 286 5.50 -8.57 -14.04
C PRO A 286 4.57 -8.14 -12.90
N ASP A 287 3.27 -8.04 -13.20
CA ASP A 287 2.18 -7.92 -12.22
C ASP A 287 1.56 -9.28 -11.87
N THR A 288 2.37 -10.34 -11.97
CA THR A 288 1.90 -11.72 -11.71
C THR A 288 1.66 -11.96 -10.23
N VAL A 289 0.68 -12.82 -9.97
CA VAL A 289 0.32 -13.29 -8.64
C VAL A 289 0.39 -14.82 -8.61
N PRO A 290 0.57 -15.47 -7.43
CA PRO A 290 0.52 -16.91 -7.33
C PRO A 290 -0.80 -17.48 -7.83
N ALA A 291 -0.73 -18.66 -8.44
CA ALA A 291 -1.90 -19.39 -8.89
C ALA A 291 -2.67 -19.97 -7.69
N GLY A 292 -3.44 -19.15 -7.01
CA GLY A 292 -4.25 -19.57 -5.87
C GLY A 292 -5.57 -18.78 -5.84
N PRO A 293 -6.74 -19.47 -5.84
CA PRO A 293 -8.03 -18.78 -5.87
C PRO A 293 -8.25 -17.87 -4.65
N HIS A 294 -7.61 -18.17 -3.51
CA HIS A 294 -7.69 -17.35 -2.31
C HIS A 294 -6.93 -16.03 -2.44
N VAL A 295 -5.84 -15.99 -3.21
CA VAL A 295 -5.10 -14.74 -3.49
C VAL A 295 -5.99 -13.77 -4.26
N LEU A 296 -6.57 -14.21 -5.35
CA LEU A 296 -7.46 -13.39 -6.19
C LEU A 296 -8.81 -13.08 -5.53
N ARG A 297 -9.21 -13.88 -4.54
CA ARG A 297 -10.49 -13.70 -3.88
C ARG A 297 -10.40 -12.86 -2.60
N TRP A 298 -9.39 -13.13 -1.76
CA TRP A 298 -9.35 -12.61 -0.40
C TRP A 298 -8.07 -11.91 0.00
N GLU A 299 -6.90 -12.49 -0.32
CA GLU A 299 -5.64 -12.04 0.27
C GLU A 299 -5.02 -10.87 -0.46
N GLY A 300 -5.27 -10.76 -1.77
CA GLY A 300 -4.53 -9.81 -2.60
C GLY A 300 -3.06 -10.18 -2.74
N TRP A 301 -2.27 -9.27 -3.25
CA TRP A 301 -0.83 -9.46 -3.45
C TRP A 301 -0.09 -8.12 -3.40
N VAL A 302 1.20 -8.15 -3.06
CA VAL A 302 2.07 -6.97 -3.15
C VAL A 302 2.56 -6.83 -4.60
N LEU A 303 2.32 -5.68 -5.21
CA LEU A 303 2.69 -5.43 -6.60
C LEU A 303 4.19 -5.58 -6.83
N GLY A 304 4.56 -6.38 -7.84
CA GLY A 304 5.95 -6.68 -8.19
C GLY A 304 6.63 -7.71 -7.29
N GLN A 305 6.00 -8.19 -6.22
CA GLN A 305 6.54 -9.31 -5.44
C GLN A 305 6.48 -10.58 -6.28
N ALA A 306 7.60 -11.32 -6.34
CA ALA A 306 7.63 -12.62 -7.02
C ALA A 306 6.59 -13.59 -6.41
N ALA A 307 5.91 -14.31 -7.29
CA ALA A 307 4.88 -15.30 -6.94
C ALA A 307 5.49 -16.59 -6.37
#